data_f6faf82879576f53758142900b2e5a9c
#
_entry.id   f6faf82879576f53758142900b2e5a9c
#
_cell.length_a   1.000
_cell.length_b   1.000
_cell.length_c   1.000
_cell.angle_alpha   90.00
_cell.angle_beta   90.00
_cell.angle_gamma   90.00
#
_symmetry.space_group_name_H-M   'P 1'
#
loop_
_entity.id
_entity.type
_entity.pdbx_description
1 polymer ?
#
loop_
_entity_poly.entity_id
_entity_poly.type
_entity_poly.pdbx_seq_one_letter_code
_entity_poly.pdbx_strand_id
1 'polypeptide(L)'
;MYNKIVLLTRKNFFYKNFKLSDSFSNRIYLVFFHLCFILITLKNKEIKKDDQQAIFDFFFKQIELNCRELGYSDTMVNKKMKDLIKLFYVILIQCGKWKRLQIDKKNDLLLLFFSNSSPNKILTANLTNYFDKFTFFIEDISLNSITKGV
;
A
#
# COMPACT_ATOMS: atom_id res chain seq x y z
N MET A 1 12.01 -0.95 -6.55
CA MET A 1 10.79 -1.35 -5.80
C MET A 1 9.69 -0.31 -5.88
N TYR A 2 9.94 0.93 -5.47
CA TYR A 2 8.95 2.03 -5.51
C TYR A 2 8.28 2.17 -6.88
N ASN A 3 9.07 2.32 -7.95
CA ASN A 3 8.54 2.48 -9.30
C ASN A 3 7.70 1.27 -9.75
N LYS A 4 8.08 0.06 -9.36
CA LYS A 4 7.32 -1.15 -9.67
C LYS A 4 5.96 -1.15 -8.98
N ILE A 5 5.91 -0.74 -7.72
CA ILE A 5 4.64 -0.61 -6.99
C ILE A 5 3.76 0.47 -7.61
N VAL A 6 4.33 1.63 -7.92
CA VAL A 6 3.58 2.72 -8.57
C VAL A 6 3.02 2.28 -9.91
N LEU A 7 3.81 1.60 -10.74
CA LEU A 7 3.34 1.05 -12.01
C LEU A 7 2.26 0.01 -11.82
N LEU A 8 2.40 -0.87 -10.83
CA LEU A 8 1.40 -1.89 -10.51
C LEU A 8 0.07 -1.25 -10.09
N THR A 9 0.11 -0.22 -9.25
CA THR A 9 -1.11 0.47 -8.79
C THR A 9 -1.79 1.31 -9.86
N ARG A 10 -1.10 1.61 -10.96
CA ARG A 10 -1.66 2.31 -12.13
C ARG A 10 -2.26 1.38 -13.17
N LYS A 11 -2.21 0.06 -12.97
CA LYS A 11 -2.78 -0.90 -13.91
C LYS A 11 -4.29 -0.73 -14.04
N ASN A 12 -4.76 -0.81 -15.26
CA ASN A 12 -6.16 -0.57 -15.60
C ASN A 12 -7.15 -1.51 -14.90
N PHE A 13 -6.73 -2.72 -14.51
CA PHE A 13 -7.66 -3.67 -13.90
C PHE A 13 -8.24 -3.17 -12.56
N PHE A 14 -7.52 -2.36 -11.79
CA PHE A 14 -8.06 -1.78 -10.57
C PHE A 14 -9.21 -0.81 -10.86
N TYR A 15 -9.11 -0.05 -11.93
CA TYR A 15 -10.05 1.02 -12.25
C TYR A 15 -11.15 0.57 -13.19
N LYS A 16 -10.85 -0.30 -14.17
CA LYS A 16 -11.82 -0.81 -15.14
C LYS A 16 -12.53 -2.07 -14.67
N ASN A 17 -11.78 -3.09 -14.21
CA ASN A 17 -12.36 -4.39 -13.82
C ASN A 17 -12.92 -4.36 -12.40
N PHE A 18 -12.19 -3.79 -11.46
CA PHE A 18 -12.63 -3.65 -10.07
C PHE A 18 -13.50 -2.41 -9.86
N LYS A 19 -13.53 -1.50 -10.82
CA LYS A 19 -14.29 -0.24 -10.76
C LYS A 19 -13.93 0.65 -9.59
N LEU A 20 -12.66 0.64 -9.20
CA LEU A 20 -12.13 1.57 -8.21
C LEU A 20 -12.10 2.98 -8.81
N SER A 21 -12.58 3.97 -8.08
CA SER A 21 -12.47 5.38 -8.51
C SER A 21 -11.01 5.79 -8.58
N ASP A 22 -10.60 6.43 -9.69
CA ASP A 22 -9.24 6.91 -9.88
C ASP A 22 -9.06 8.25 -9.16
N SER A 23 -8.93 8.19 -7.84
CA SER A 23 -8.65 9.33 -6.98
C SER A 23 -7.24 9.26 -6.40
N PHE A 24 -6.71 10.41 -5.98
CA PHE A 24 -5.43 10.47 -5.28
C PHE A 24 -5.43 9.58 -4.02
N SER A 25 -6.51 9.65 -3.23
CA SER A 25 -6.64 8.83 -2.01
C SER A 25 -6.58 7.34 -2.31
N ASN A 26 -7.33 6.86 -3.30
CA ASN A 26 -7.33 5.45 -3.66
C ASN A 26 -5.96 4.99 -4.20
N ARG A 27 -5.27 5.83 -4.96
CA ARG A 27 -3.90 5.52 -5.42
C ARG A 27 -2.93 5.39 -4.24
N ILE A 28 -3.00 6.30 -3.27
CA ILE A 28 -2.17 6.25 -2.06
C ILE A 28 -2.50 5.01 -1.23
N TYR A 29 -3.76 4.67 -1.05
CA TYR A 29 -4.15 3.46 -0.34
C TYR A 29 -3.60 2.19 -1.00
N LEU A 30 -3.69 2.09 -2.32
CA LEU A 30 -3.11 0.95 -3.05
C LEU A 30 -1.60 0.85 -2.82
N VAL A 31 -0.87 1.94 -2.95
CA VAL A 31 0.58 1.98 -2.71
C VAL A 31 0.89 1.55 -1.27
N PHE A 32 0.17 2.08 -0.30
CA PHE A 32 0.41 1.79 1.12
C PHE A 32 0.09 0.34 1.48
N PHE A 33 -1.00 -0.22 0.97
CA PHE A 33 -1.31 -1.62 1.20
C PHE A 33 -0.23 -2.55 0.64
N HIS A 34 0.23 -2.31 -0.58
CA HIS A 34 1.32 -3.08 -1.16
C HIS A 34 2.61 -2.97 -0.34
N LEU A 35 2.98 -1.76 0.03
CA LEU A 35 4.19 -1.52 0.84
C LEU A 35 4.08 -2.19 2.21
N CYS A 36 2.94 -2.06 2.89
CA CYS A 36 2.72 -2.68 4.19
C CYS A 36 2.87 -4.20 4.13
N PHE A 37 2.26 -4.86 3.15
CA PHE A 37 2.42 -6.31 3.00
C PHE A 37 3.87 -6.71 2.72
N ILE A 38 4.59 -5.93 1.92
CA ILE A 38 6.02 -6.17 1.67
C ILE A 38 6.82 -6.05 2.96
N LEU A 39 6.63 -4.97 3.72
CA LEU A 39 7.37 -4.76 4.98
C LEU A 39 7.07 -5.86 6.02
N ILE A 40 5.82 -6.29 6.13
CA ILE A 40 5.43 -7.39 7.02
C ILE A 40 6.12 -8.69 6.59
N THR A 41 6.15 -8.98 5.30
CA THR A 41 6.83 -10.16 4.76
C THR A 41 8.33 -10.13 5.03
N LEU A 42 8.96 -8.98 4.84
CA LEU A 42 10.39 -8.78 5.13
C LEU A 42 10.69 -8.97 6.62
N LYS A 43 9.84 -8.46 7.50
CA LYS A 43 9.95 -8.66 8.94
C LYS A 43 9.85 -10.16 9.30
N ASN A 44 8.92 -10.88 8.71
CA ASN A 44 8.74 -12.31 8.95
C ASN A 44 9.91 -13.15 8.42
N LYS A 45 10.63 -12.65 7.43
CA LYS A 45 11.86 -13.25 6.89
C LYS A 45 13.13 -12.81 7.63
N GLU A 46 12.99 -12.19 8.80
CA GLU A 46 14.08 -11.78 9.68
C GLU A 46 15.08 -10.79 9.05
N ILE A 47 14.61 -9.93 8.15
CA ILE A 47 15.43 -8.85 7.62
C ILE A 47 15.73 -7.85 8.74
N LYS A 48 16.95 -7.33 8.74
CA LYS A 48 17.43 -6.35 9.73
C LYS A 48 16.51 -5.14 9.78
N LYS A 49 16.26 -4.63 10.99
CA LYS A 49 15.43 -3.43 11.20
C LYS A 49 15.93 -2.22 10.43
N ASP A 50 17.25 -2.05 10.32
CA ASP A 50 17.85 -0.93 9.60
C ASP A 50 17.53 -0.99 8.11
N ASP A 51 17.50 -2.19 7.51
CA ASP A 51 17.12 -2.37 6.10
C ASP A 51 15.63 -2.09 5.88
N GLN A 52 14.77 -2.51 6.81
CA GLN A 52 13.35 -2.19 6.78
C GLN A 52 13.11 -0.68 6.88
N GLN A 53 13.83 -0.02 7.78
CA GLN A 53 13.75 1.43 7.95
C GLN A 53 14.23 2.17 6.70
N ALA A 54 15.30 1.69 6.07
CA ALA A 54 15.82 2.27 4.82
C ALA A 54 14.77 2.20 3.69
N ILE A 55 14.05 1.09 3.57
CA ILE A 55 12.96 0.94 2.59
C ILE A 55 11.84 1.95 2.88
N PHE A 56 11.41 2.06 4.13
CA PHE A 56 10.40 3.03 4.55
C PHE A 56 10.84 4.45 4.23
N ASP A 57 12.06 4.85 4.62
CA ASP A 57 12.59 6.19 4.40
C ASP A 57 12.67 6.52 2.91
N PHE A 58 13.10 5.57 2.09
CA PHE A 58 13.15 5.74 0.64
C PHE A 58 11.76 6.01 0.04
N PHE A 59 10.76 5.22 0.44
CA PHE A 59 9.39 5.39 -0.04
C PHE A 59 8.83 6.76 0.31
N PHE A 60 8.95 7.16 1.56
CA PHE A 60 8.42 8.44 2.00
C PHE A 60 9.19 9.63 1.41
N LYS A 61 10.49 9.46 1.15
CA LYS A 61 11.27 10.47 0.42
C LYS A 61 10.75 10.65 -1.02
N GLN A 62 10.43 9.56 -1.70
CA GLN A 62 9.86 9.64 -3.05
C GLN A 62 8.48 10.30 -3.04
N ILE A 63 7.64 10.00 -2.08
CA ILE A 63 6.32 10.64 -1.93
C ILE A 63 6.49 12.14 -1.66
N GLU A 64 7.41 12.53 -0.80
CA GLU A 64 7.74 13.93 -0.52
C GLU A 64 8.17 14.66 -1.80
N LEU A 65 9.07 14.06 -2.57
CA LEU A 65 9.53 14.64 -3.84
C LEU A 65 8.37 14.82 -4.82
N ASN A 66 7.47 13.84 -4.93
CA ASN A 66 6.29 13.94 -5.77
C ASN A 66 5.36 15.08 -5.31
N CYS A 67 5.19 15.26 -4.02
CA CYS A 67 4.41 16.39 -3.48
C CYS A 67 5.05 17.75 -3.86
N ARG A 68 6.37 17.86 -3.79
CA ARG A 68 7.09 19.09 -4.18
C ARG A 68 6.97 19.36 -5.66
N GLU A 69 7.07 18.33 -6.50
CA GLU A 69 6.88 18.44 -7.95
C GLU A 69 5.49 18.94 -8.35
N LEU A 70 4.47 18.64 -7.53
CA LEU A 70 3.11 19.16 -7.72
C LEU A 70 2.96 20.64 -7.34
N GLY A 71 4.02 21.27 -6.83
CA GLY A 71 4.03 22.70 -6.54
C GLY A 71 3.55 23.08 -5.16
N TYR A 72 3.40 22.12 -4.24
CA TYR A 72 3.03 22.44 -2.85
C TYR A 72 4.16 23.18 -2.12
N SER A 73 3.79 24.17 -1.29
CA SER A 73 4.75 24.87 -0.41
C SER A 73 5.36 23.93 0.63
N ASP A 74 6.52 24.33 1.18
CA ASP A 74 7.19 23.52 2.22
C ASP A 74 6.29 23.25 3.41
N THR A 75 5.51 24.23 3.85
CA THR A 75 4.56 24.08 4.96
C THR A 75 3.49 23.04 4.64
N MET A 76 2.92 23.09 3.42
CA MET A 76 1.91 22.14 2.99
C MET A 76 2.48 20.74 2.80
N VAL A 77 3.69 20.61 2.26
CA VAL A 77 4.38 19.31 2.12
C VAL A 77 4.59 18.68 3.49
N ASN A 78 5.10 19.44 4.46
CA ASN A 78 5.33 18.95 5.82
C ASN A 78 4.03 18.45 6.47
N LYS A 79 2.94 19.20 6.33
CA LYS A 79 1.62 18.77 6.85
C LYS A 79 1.13 17.49 6.19
N LYS A 80 1.18 17.43 4.85
CA LYS A 80 0.77 16.24 4.09
C LYS A 80 1.61 15.02 4.47
N MET A 81 2.91 15.18 4.63
CA MET A 81 3.80 14.08 5.01
C MET A 81 3.47 13.54 6.41
N LYS A 82 3.18 14.40 7.38
CA LYS A 82 2.73 13.97 8.71
C LYS A 82 1.44 13.16 8.63
N ASP A 83 0.46 13.61 7.87
CA ASP A 83 -0.83 12.94 7.72
C ASP A 83 -0.66 11.59 7.00
N LEU A 84 0.17 11.54 5.96
CA LEU A 84 0.43 10.31 5.22
C LEU A 84 1.18 9.27 6.06
N ILE A 85 2.14 9.70 6.89
CA ILE A 85 2.86 8.79 7.80
C ILE A 85 1.89 8.20 8.84
N LYS A 86 1.01 9.01 9.41
CA LYS A 86 -0.03 8.52 10.34
C LYS A 86 -0.95 7.50 9.66
N LEU A 87 -1.42 7.81 8.47
CA LEU A 87 -2.25 6.91 7.67
C LEU A 87 -1.53 5.60 7.38
N PHE A 88 -0.26 5.66 7.00
CA PHE A 88 0.55 4.48 6.73
C PHE A 88 0.62 3.54 7.95
N TYR A 89 0.87 4.09 9.15
CA TYR A 89 0.92 3.27 10.36
C TYR A 89 -0.43 2.66 10.72
N VAL A 90 -1.54 3.36 10.48
CA VAL A 90 -2.88 2.78 10.66
C VAL A 90 -3.07 1.59 9.73
N ILE A 91 -2.72 1.73 8.46
CA ILE A 91 -2.81 0.65 7.46
C ILE A 91 -1.86 -0.50 7.84
N LEU A 92 -0.65 -0.20 8.27
CA LEU A 92 0.34 -1.22 8.66
C LEU A 92 -0.17 -2.10 9.81
N ILE A 93 -0.76 -1.50 10.83
CA ILE A 93 -1.36 -2.24 11.96
C ILE A 93 -2.47 -3.17 11.46
N GLN A 94 -3.33 -2.68 10.58
CA GLN A 94 -4.43 -3.48 10.03
C GLN A 94 -3.90 -4.62 9.13
N CYS A 95 -2.93 -4.34 8.29
CA CYS A 95 -2.30 -5.35 7.43
C CYS A 95 -1.58 -6.44 8.24
N GLY A 96 -1.05 -6.11 9.42
CA GLY A 96 -0.43 -7.09 10.32
C GLY A 96 -1.40 -8.15 10.84
N LYS A 97 -2.68 -7.85 10.84
CA LYS A 97 -3.75 -8.78 11.24
C LYS A 97 -4.33 -9.58 10.07
N TRP A 98 -3.99 -9.23 8.85
CA TRP A 98 -4.65 -9.71 7.63
C TRP A 98 -4.80 -11.23 7.55
N LYS A 99 -3.72 -11.98 7.74
CA LYS A 99 -3.73 -13.44 7.63
C LYS A 99 -4.66 -14.13 8.61
N ARG A 100 -4.92 -13.51 9.77
CA ARG A 100 -5.78 -14.04 10.83
C ARG A 100 -7.25 -13.68 10.64
N LEU A 101 -7.56 -12.77 9.71
CA LEU A 101 -8.90 -12.32 9.43
C LEU A 101 -9.62 -13.29 8.50
N GLN A 102 -10.92 -13.48 8.74
CA GLN A 102 -11.81 -14.14 7.78
C GLN A 102 -12.14 -13.17 6.62
N ILE A 103 -12.62 -13.72 5.51
CA ILE A 103 -12.89 -12.95 4.28
C ILE A 103 -13.81 -11.76 4.55
N ASP A 104 -14.87 -11.94 5.33
CA ASP A 104 -15.81 -10.85 5.65
C ASP A 104 -15.13 -9.70 6.38
N LYS A 105 -14.22 -10.00 7.31
CA LYS A 105 -13.44 -9.01 8.06
C LYS A 105 -12.40 -8.30 7.17
N LYS A 106 -11.81 -9.02 6.24
CA LYS A 106 -10.92 -8.42 5.22
C LYS A 106 -11.69 -7.43 4.35
N ASN A 107 -12.88 -7.80 3.90
CA ASN A 107 -13.74 -6.90 3.12
C ASN A 107 -14.14 -5.66 3.92
N ASP A 108 -14.52 -5.80 5.18
CA ASP A 108 -14.85 -4.69 6.06
C ASP A 108 -13.66 -3.74 6.26
N LEU A 109 -12.47 -4.29 6.42
CA LEU A 109 -11.24 -3.51 6.56
C LEU A 109 -10.99 -2.67 5.30
N LEU A 110 -11.11 -3.26 4.12
CA LEU A 110 -10.90 -2.56 2.86
C LEU A 110 -11.97 -1.48 2.62
N LEU A 111 -13.20 -1.71 3.08
CA LEU A 111 -14.26 -0.69 3.00
C LEU A 111 -13.94 0.59 3.78
N LEU A 112 -13.12 0.50 4.83
CA LEU A 112 -12.71 1.69 5.59
C LEU A 112 -11.88 2.66 4.75
N PHE A 113 -11.16 2.15 3.74
CA PHE A 113 -10.24 2.92 2.92
C PHE A 113 -10.75 3.13 1.50
N PHE A 114 -11.09 2.06 0.81
CA PHE A 114 -11.51 2.08 -0.59
C PHE A 114 -13.01 2.31 -0.73
N SER A 115 -13.52 3.41 -0.18
CA SER A 115 -14.91 3.78 -0.38
C SER A 115 -15.04 4.68 -1.61
N ASN A 116 -15.73 4.19 -2.63
CA ASN A 116 -16.35 5.04 -3.63
C ASN A 116 -17.51 5.80 -2.97
N SER A 117 -18.18 6.68 -3.69
CA SER A 117 -19.36 7.41 -3.22
C SER A 117 -20.49 6.52 -2.63
N SER A 118 -20.40 5.19 -2.80
CA SER A 118 -21.26 4.21 -2.13
C SER A 118 -20.46 2.94 -1.82
N PRO A 119 -20.74 2.23 -0.70
CA PRO A 119 -20.09 0.97 -0.38
C PRO A 119 -20.29 -0.04 -1.51
N ASN A 120 -19.20 -0.57 -2.05
CA ASN A 120 -19.23 -1.56 -3.13
C ASN A 120 -18.65 -2.88 -2.65
N LYS A 121 -19.53 -3.83 -2.33
CA LYS A 121 -19.15 -5.17 -1.84
C LYS A 121 -18.39 -5.97 -2.89
N ILE A 122 -18.67 -5.77 -4.17
CA ILE A 122 -17.96 -6.44 -5.28
C ILE A 122 -16.53 -5.94 -5.36
N LEU A 123 -16.32 -4.64 -5.25
CA LEU A 123 -14.99 -4.04 -5.24
C LEU A 123 -14.14 -4.59 -4.09
N THR A 124 -14.67 -4.60 -2.87
CA THR A 124 -13.91 -5.09 -1.71
C THR A 124 -13.62 -6.58 -1.79
N ALA A 125 -14.56 -7.39 -2.30
CA ALA A 125 -14.32 -8.81 -2.53
C ALA A 125 -13.20 -9.04 -3.56
N ASN A 126 -13.17 -8.28 -4.64
CA ASN A 126 -12.11 -8.32 -5.64
C ASN A 126 -10.76 -7.89 -5.09
N LEU A 127 -10.73 -6.81 -4.30
CA LEU A 127 -9.51 -6.33 -3.65
C LEU A 127 -9.00 -7.33 -2.60
N THR A 128 -9.87 -7.92 -1.81
CA THR A 128 -9.51 -8.96 -0.83
C THR A 128 -8.85 -10.15 -1.54
N ASN A 129 -9.45 -10.66 -2.61
CA ASN A 129 -8.89 -11.75 -3.40
C ASN A 129 -7.53 -11.36 -4.00
N TYR A 130 -7.42 -10.14 -4.51
CA TYR A 130 -6.17 -9.63 -5.05
C TYR A 130 -5.06 -9.60 -3.99
N PHE A 131 -5.33 -9.02 -2.81
CA PHE A 131 -4.31 -8.91 -1.75
C PHE A 131 -3.97 -10.26 -1.12
N ASP A 132 -4.91 -11.20 -1.03
CA ASP A 132 -4.60 -12.57 -0.62
C ASP A 132 -3.61 -13.23 -1.59
N LYS A 133 -3.83 -13.09 -2.89
CA LYS A 133 -2.89 -13.59 -3.91
C LYS A 133 -1.55 -12.86 -3.86
N PHE A 134 -1.58 -11.55 -3.66
CA PHE A 134 -0.38 -10.73 -3.58
C PHE A 134 0.49 -11.14 -2.37
N THR A 135 -0.11 -11.30 -1.19
CA THR A 135 0.62 -11.72 0.01
C THR A 135 1.23 -13.11 -0.16
N PHE A 136 0.48 -14.02 -0.76
CA PHE A 136 0.98 -15.36 -1.07
C PHE A 136 2.15 -15.31 -2.05
N PHE A 137 2.04 -14.50 -3.09
CA PHE A 137 3.07 -14.33 -4.11
C PHE A 137 4.38 -13.78 -3.52
N ILE A 138 4.32 -12.73 -2.70
CA ILE A 138 5.54 -12.12 -2.13
C ILE A 138 6.24 -13.01 -1.09
N GLU A 139 5.52 -13.93 -0.45
CA GLU A 139 6.13 -14.91 0.47
C GLU A 139 7.04 -15.90 -0.26
N ASP A 140 6.70 -16.27 -1.48
CA ASP A 140 7.47 -17.21 -2.29
C ASP A 140 8.67 -16.55 -2.99
N ILE A 141 8.70 -15.22 -3.10
CA ILE A 141 9.81 -14.50 -3.74
C ILE A 141 11.04 -14.52 -2.84
N SER A 142 12.21 -14.74 -3.45
CA SER A 142 13.49 -14.63 -2.73
C SER A 142 13.70 -13.19 -2.25
N LEU A 143 14.32 -13.03 -1.08
CA LEU A 143 14.68 -11.74 -0.51
C LEU A 143 15.43 -10.85 -1.50
N ASN A 144 16.34 -11.45 -2.27
CA ASN A 144 17.12 -10.74 -3.28
C ASN A 144 16.26 -10.13 -4.38
N SER A 145 15.14 -10.77 -4.73
CA SER A 145 14.23 -10.25 -5.75
C SER A 145 13.39 -9.09 -5.23
N ILE A 146 13.07 -9.08 -3.94
CA ILE A 146 12.34 -7.98 -3.31
C ILE A 146 13.23 -6.75 -3.17
N THR A 147 14.48 -6.94 -2.73
CA THR A 147 15.41 -5.84 -2.43
C THR A 147 16.12 -5.29 -3.67
N LYS A 148 16.34 -6.10 -4.70
CA LYS A 148 17.02 -5.69 -5.95
C LYS A 148 16.28 -4.63 -6.78
N GLY A 149 15.13 -4.20 -6.36
CA GLY A 149 14.37 -3.16 -7.01
C GLY A 149 14.46 -1.79 -6.34
N VAL A 150 15.23 -1.71 -5.26
CA VAL A 150 15.54 -0.48 -4.55
C VAL A 150 16.81 0.12 -5.13
#